data_9ab15a582d2ec46cb00e8bb2a96542f1
#
_entry.id   9ab15a582d2ec46cb00e8bb2a96542f1
#
_cell.length_a   1.000
_cell.length_b   1.000
_cell.length_c   1.000
_cell.angle_alpha   90.00
_cell.angle_beta   90.00
_cell.angle_gamma   90.00
#
_symmetry.space_group_name_H-M   'P 1'
#
loop_
_entity.id
_entity.type
_entity.pdbx_description
1 polymer ?
#
loop_
_entity_poly.entity_id
_entity_poly.type
_entity_poly.pdbx_seq_one_letter_code
_entity_poly.pdbx_strand_id
1 'polypeptide(L)'
;MDNFQALYDYVQKLSGKMLSAEEKRVFIAHFKPKKIRKRQYFLQEGDVCKYTGFIVKGAAKTFTVDEKGHEHILKLSIENWWLADFESFYKLTPSRFNIEALEDMEILQITHNLVEEFIKPIPAFSAMQNVLSQNNTIAAQKRMQSSISQTGEERFQELVNDYPHFIQPFPQNLIAS
;
A
#
# COMPACT_ATOMS: atom_id res chain seq x y z
N MET A 1 8.59 -1.18 19.69
CA MET A 1 7.78 -2.27 19.10
C MET A 1 8.59 -2.85 17.95
N ASP A 2 8.62 -4.16 17.84
CA ASP A 2 9.30 -4.79 16.72
C ASP A 2 8.51 -4.50 15.45
N ASN A 3 9.08 -3.70 14.53
CA ASN A 3 8.43 -3.29 13.29
C ASN A 3 7.98 -4.49 12.44
N PHE A 4 8.61 -5.65 12.63
CA PHE A 4 8.28 -6.88 11.92
C PHE A 4 7.02 -7.57 12.45
N GLN A 5 6.65 -7.34 13.72
CA GLN A 5 5.48 -8.00 14.30
C GLN A 5 4.19 -7.63 13.54
N ALA A 6 4.03 -6.35 13.16
CA ALA A 6 2.90 -5.89 12.37
C ALA A 6 2.80 -6.63 11.01
N LEU A 7 3.95 -6.82 10.33
CA LEU A 7 4.01 -7.56 9.07
C LEU A 7 3.68 -9.05 9.26
N TYR A 8 4.20 -9.68 10.32
CA TYR A 8 3.89 -11.09 10.62
C TYR A 8 2.40 -11.29 10.90
N ASP A 9 1.82 -10.45 11.76
CA ASP A 9 0.40 -10.52 12.11
C ASP A 9 -0.48 -10.33 10.87
N TYR A 10 -0.10 -9.39 10.00
CA TYR A 10 -0.80 -9.16 8.73
C TYR A 10 -0.74 -10.36 7.79
N VAL A 11 0.46 -10.94 7.58
CA VAL A 11 0.65 -12.14 6.74
C VAL A 11 -0.15 -13.32 7.30
N GLN A 12 -0.05 -13.57 8.60
CA GLN A 12 -0.74 -14.68 9.26
C GLN A 12 -2.26 -14.51 9.22
N LYS A 13 -2.75 -13.28 9.48
CA LYS A 13 -4.19 -12.97 9.45
C LYS A 13 -4.80 -13.22 8.08
N LEU A 14 -4.16 -12.76 7.01
CA LEU A 14 -4.71 -12.88 5.66
C LEU A 14 -4.52 -14.28 5.07
N SER A 15 -3.41 -14.94 5.36
CA SER A 15 -3.13 -16.27 4.83
C SER A 15 -3.84 -17.40 5.60
N GLY A 16 -4.23 -17.15 6.85
CA GLY A 16 -4.67 -18.18 7.77
C GLY A 16 -3.57 -19.16 8.19
N LYS A 17 -2.29 -18.85 7.89
CA LYS A 17 -1.13 -19.70 8.18
C LYS A 17 -0.17 -19.02 9.14
N MET A 18 0.37 -19.80 10.08
CA MET A 18 1.41 -19.32 11.00
C MET A 18 2.77 -19.29 10.30
N LEU A 19 3.56 -18.25 10.59
CA LEU A 19 4.96 -18.16 10.18
C LEU A 19 5.85 -18.91 11.18
N SER A 20 6.68 -19.81 10.69
CA SER A 20 7.72 -20.47 11.49
C SER A 20 8.82 -19.48 11.90
N ALA A 21 9.65 -19.87 12.87
CA ALA A 21 10.80 -19.07 13.28
C ALA A 21 11.80 -18.85 12.12
N GLU A 22 11.96 -19.84 11.26
CA GLU A 22 12.85 -19.76 10.08
C GLU A 22 12.30 -18.77 9.05
N GLU A 23 11.02 -18.85 8.71
CA GLU A 23 10.37 -17.91 7.79
C GLU A 23 10.44 -16.47 8.31
N LYS A 24 10.25 -16.24 9.61
CA LYS A 24 10.43 -14.92 10.23
C LYS A 24 11.86 -14.39 10.09
N ARG A 25 12.89 -15.24 10.18
CA ARG A 25 14.28 -14.86 9.94
C ARG A 25 14.50 -14.42 8.49
N VAL A 26 13.86 -15.09 7.52
CA VAL A 26 13.92 -14.67 6.10
C VAL A 26 13.35 -13.27 5.92
N PHE A 27 12.22 -12.93 6.56
CA PHE A 27 11.68 -11.57 6.52
C PHE A 27 12.67 -10.54 7.08
N ILE A 28 13.25 -10.81 8.26
CA ILE A 28 14.23 -9.91 8.90
C ILE A 28 15.47 -9.71 8.03
N ALA A 29 15.92 -10.76 7.34
CA ALA A 29 17.11 -10.70 6.49
C ALA A 29 16.91 -9.81 5.26
N HIS A 30 15.71 -9.79 4.67
CA HIS A 30 15.47 -9.20 3.36
C HIS A 30 14.66 -7.90 3.36
N PHE A 31 13.76 -7.71 4.33
CA PHE A 31 13.08 -6.43 4.50
C PHE A 31 13.97 -5.43 5.22
N LYS A 32 13.98 -4.19 4.74
CA LYS A 32 14.75 -3.09 5.34
C LYS A 32 13.82 -2.06 5.95
N PRO A 33 13.91 -1.78 7.26
CA PRO A 33 13.21 -0.67 7.88
C PRO A 33 13.64 0.67 7.25
N LYS A 34 12.67 1.53 6.96
CA LYS A 34 12.89 2.89 6.46
C LYS A 34 11.93 3.86 7.13
N LYS A 35 12.46 5.03 7.49
CA LYS A 35 11.66 6.17 7.94
C LYS A 35 11.52 7.16 6.80
N ILE A 36 10.30 7.67 6.62
CA ILE A 36 9.99 8.69 5.62
C ILE A 36 9.30 9.83 6.38
N ARG A 37 9.84 11.04 6.28
CA ARG A 37 9.26 12.21 6.94
C ARG A 37 8.03 12.70 6.16
N LYS A 38 7.14 13.36 6.84
CA LYS A 38 6.02 14.07 6.23
C LYS A 38 6.48 14.88 5.02
N ARG A 39 5.74 14.80 3.92
CA ARG A 39 6.01 15.41 2.60
C ARG A 39 7.24 14.88 1.86
N GLN A 40 7.88 13.83 2.33
CA GLN A 40 8.87 13.11 1.53
C GLN A 40 8.21 12.06 0.64
N TYR A 41 8.82 11.82 -0.50
CA TYR A 41 8.35 10.83 -1.46
C TYR A 41 8.91 9.44 -1.16
N PHE A 42 8.05 8.44 -1.24
CA PHE A 42 8.44 7.05 -1.38
C PHE A 42 8.78 6.73 -2.84
N LEU A 43 8.01 7.31 -3.77
CA LEU A 43 8.16 7.19 -5.23
C LEU A 43 7.78 8.51 -5.88
N GLN A 44 8.55 8.94 -6.87
CA GLN A 44 8.22 10.09 -7.72
C GLN A 44 7.89 9.63 -9.13
N GLU A 45 6.97 10.32 -9.79
CA GLU A 45 6.66 10.14 -11.19
C GLU A 45 7.93 10.24 -12.05
N GLY A 46 8.08 9.31 -13.01
CA GLY A 46 9.27 9.19 -13.85
C GLY A 46 10.36 8.28 -13.28
N ASP A 47 10.37 8.03 -11.98
CA ASP A 47 11.29 7.05 -11.36
C ASP A 47 10.78 5.62 -11.52
N VAL A 48 11.68 4.65 -11.55
CA VAL A 48 11.33 3.23 -11.47
C VAL A 48 11.03 2.86 -10.03
N CYS A 49 9.88 2.23 -9.78
CA CYS A 49 9.48 1.72 -8.47
C CYS A 49 10.33 0.50 -8.09
N LYS A 50 11.51 0.72 -7.51
CA LYS A 50 12.45 -0.35 -7.13
C LYS A 50 12.03 -1.14 -5.89
N TYR A 51 11.15 -0.57 -5.07
CA TYR A 51 10.76 -1.12 -3.77
C TYR A 51 9.24 -1.22 -3.66
N THR A 52 8.77 -2.25 -2.99
CA THR A 52 7.47 -2.22 -2.32
C THR A 52 7.67 -1.98 -0.83
N GLY A 53 6.74 -1.28 -0.18
CA GLY A 53 6.82 -0.92 1.24
C GLY A 53 5.56 -1.34 1.98
N PHE A 54 5.71 -2.00 3.13
CA PHE A 54 4.63 -2.27 4.07
C PHE A 54 4.62 -1.17 5.13
N ILE A 55 3.49 -0.46 5.29
CA ILE A 55 3.36 0.62 6.27
C ILE A 55 3.18 0.01 7.65
N VAL A 56 4.18 0.24 8.53
CA VAL A 56 4.12 -0.13 9.94
C VAL A 56 3.44 0.98 10.76
N LYS A 57 3.73 2.24 10.39
CA LYS A 57 3.16 3.42 11.02
C LYS A 57 3.05 4.55 10.01
N GLY A 58 1.96 5.32 10.08
CA GLY A 58 1.74 6.52 9.30
C GLY A 58 0.86 6.32 8.08
N ALA A 59 0.75 7.37 7.26
CA ALA A 59 -0.14 7.43 6.11
C ALA A 59 0.51 8.07 4.90
N ALA A 60 0.09 7.63 3.70
CA ALA A 60 0.56 8.14 2.42
C ALA A 60 -0.58 8.38 1.43
N LYS A 61 -0.35 9.29 0.47
CA LYS A 61 -1.19 9.47 -0.72
C LYS A 61 -0.45 9.01 -1.96
N THR A 62 -1.18 8.37 -2.88
CA THR A 62 -0.75 8.12 -4.27
C THR A 62 -1.55 9.04 -5.17
N PHE A 63 -0.87 9.79 -6.04
CA PHE A 63 -1.49 10.80 -6.88
C PHE A 63 -0.76 11.00 -8.21
N THR A 64 -1.45 11.59 -9.16
CA THR A 64 -0.89 12.14 -10.40
C THR A 64 -1.00 13.67 -10.37
N VAL A 65 -0.20 14.32 -11.20
CA VAL A 65 -0.27 15.78 -11.39
C VAL A 65 -0.64 16.06 -12.84
N ASP A 66 -1.66 16.89 -13.08
CA ASP A 66 -2.06 17.27 -14.43
C ASP A 66 -1.15 18.39 -15.00
N GLU A 67 -1.33 18.73 -16.27
CA GLU A 67 -0.57 19.79 -16.95
C GLU A 67 -0.72 21.19 -16.30
N LYS A 68 -1.76 21.39 -15.49
CA LYS A 68 -2.03 22.63 -14.75
C LYS A 68 -1.43 22.63 -13.35
N GLY A 69 -0.81 21.51 -12.94
CA GLY A 69 -0.22 21.34 -11.61
C GLY A 69 -1.21 20.89 -10.53
N HIS A 70 -2.43 20.47 -10.88
CA HIS A 70 -3.39 19.95 -9.90
C HIS A 70 -3.10 18.49 -9.58
N GLU A 71 -3.12 18.15 -8.29
CA GLU A 71 -3.01 16.79 -7.81
C GLU A 71 -4.35 16.06 -7.92
N HIS A 72 -4.33 14.86 -8.53
CA HIS A 72 -5.46 13.94 -8.56
C HIS A 72 -5.13 12.73 -7.70
N ILE A 73 -5.80 12.60 -6.55
CA ILE A 73 -5.55 11.54 -5.59
C ILE A 73 -6.22 10.26 -6.08
N LEU A 74 -5.40 9.20 -6.19
CA LEU A 74 -5.82 7.88 -6.66
C LEU A 74 -6.01 6.90 -5.52
N LYS A 75 -5.22 7.06 -4.44
CA LYS A 75 -5.23 6.15 -3.31
C LYS A 75 -4.68 6.84 -2.06
N LEU A 76 -5.35 6.61 -0.93
CA LEU A 76 -4.84 6.89 0.40
C LEU A 76 -4.46 5.55 1.04
N SER A 77 -3.33 5.51 1.74
CA SER A 77 -2.80 4.29 2.36
C SER A 77 -2.44 4.55 3.81
N ILE A 78 -2.78 3.63 4.70
CA ILE A 78 -2.55 3.68 6.15
C ILE A 78 -1.76 2.45 6.61
N GLU A 79 -1.58 2.29 7.94
CA GLU A 79 -0.93 1.12 8.53
C GLU A 79 -1.51 -0.19 8.01
N ASN A 80 -0.63 -1.19 7.86
CA ASN A 80 -0.90 -2.50 7.28
C ASN A 80 -1.24 -2.51 5.79
N TRP A 81 -0.99 -1.40 5.07
CA TRP A 81 -1.14 -1.34 3.63
C TRP A 81 0.21 -1.36 2.93
N TRP A 82 0.18 -1.81 1.66
CA TRP A 82 1.36 -1.85 0.80
C TRP A 82 1.44 -0.63 -0.09
N LEU A 83 2.67 -0.09 -0.21
CA LEU A 83 3.03 1.02 -1.10
C LEU A 83 3.83 0.46 -2.28
N ALA A 84 3.33 0.66 -3.47
CA ALA A 84 4.05 0.49 -4.73
C ALA A 84 3.20 1.06 -5.88
N ASP A 85 3.86 1.45 -6.96
CA ASP A 85 3.29 1.32 -8.30
C ASP A 85 3.62 -0.09 -8.79
N PHE A 86 2.65 -0.99 -8.72
CA PHE A 86 2.88 -2.40 -9.04
C PHE A 86 3.25 -2.63 -10.50
N GLU A 87 2.75 -1.81 -11.45
CA GLU A 87 3.17 -1.92 -12.84
C GLU A 87 4.65 -1.59 -12.98
N SER A 88 5.08 -0.45 -12.45
CA SER A 88 6.48 -0.05 -12.44
C SER A 88 7.36 -1.04 -11.68
N PHE A 89 6.89 -1.56 -10.53
CA PHE A 89 7.63 -2.50 -9.70
C PHE A 89 7.91 -3.84 -10.38
N TYR A 90 6.92 -4.40 -11.11
CA TYR A 90 7.08 -5.69 -11.79
C TYR A 90 7.72 -5.56 -13.18
N LYS A 91 7.42 -4.48 -13.92
CA LYS A 91 7.94 -4.28 -15.27
C LYS A 91 9.25 -3.50 -15.32
N LEU A 92 9.67 -2.90 -14.21
CA LEU A 92 10.84 -2.01 -14.09
C LEU A 92 10.76 -0.83 -15.10
N THR A 93 9.58 -0.32 -15.33
CA THR A 93 9.31 0.86 -16.17
C THR A 93 9.09 2.11 -15.30
N PRO A 94 9.32 3.32 -15.81
CA PRO A 94 9.04 4.56 -15.07
C PRO A 94 7.59 4.62 -14.58
N SER A 95 7.41 5.03 -13.33
CA SER A 95 6.09 5.22 -12.71
C SER A 95 5.40 6.46 -13.27
N ARG A 96 4.07 6.38 -13.35
CA ARG A 96 3.18 7.52 -13.64
C ARG A 96 2.62 8.17 -12.38
N PHE A 97 2.99 7.67 -11.21
CA PHE A 97 2.43 8.07 -9.93
C PHE A 97 3.49 8.63 -9.00
N ASN A 98 3.04 9.55 -8.17
CA ASN A 98 3.76 10.00 -6.98
C ASN A 98 3.18 9.29 -5.76
N ILE A 99 4.04 8.87 -4.82
CA ILE A 99 3.66 8.36 -3.51
C ILE A 99 4.36 9.22 -2.46
N GLU A 100 3.59 10.01 -1.70
CA GLU A 100 4.07 10.98 -0.72
C GLU A 100 3.54 10.65 0.68
N ALA A 101 4.40 10.80 1.67
CA ALA A 101 4.06 10.65 3.09
C ALA A 101 3.21 11.84 3.58
N LEU A 102 2.03 11.57 4.12
CA LEU A 102 1.15 12.58 4.72
C LEU A 102 1.53 12.94 6.15
N GLU A 103 2.26 12.04 6.81
CA GLU A 103 2.84 12.20 8.13
C GLU A 103 4.17 11.43 8.22
N ASP A 104 4.88 11.50 9.34
CA ASP A 104 6.10 10.70 9.53
C ASP A 104 5.75 9.22 9.54
N MET A 105 6.39 8.46 8.65
CA MET A 105 6.10 7.04 8.41
C MET A 105 7.26 6.15 8.78
N GLU A 106 6.92 4.95 9.24
CA GLU A 106 7.83 3.81 9.36
C GLU A 106 7.34 2.69 8.44
N ILE A 107 8.21 2.21 7.55
CA ILE A 107 7.89 1.16 6.60
C ILE A 107 8.93 0.05 6.63
N LEU A 108 8.53 -1.13 6.20
CA LEU A 108 9.41 -2.22 5.83
C LEU A 108 9.42 -2.33 4.31
N GLN A 109 10.59 -2.04 3.68
CA GLN A 109 10.71 -2.06 2.22
C GLN A 109 11.55 -3.23 1.74
N ILE A 110 11.24 -3.73 0.54
CA ILE A 110 11.95 -4.82 -0.12
C ILE A 110 11.95 -4.60 -1.64
N THR A 111 13.00 -5.08 -2.32
CA THR A 111 13.09 -5.03 -3.79
C THR A 111 12.35 -6.19 -4.45
N HIS A 112 12.02 -6.02 -5.74
CA HIS A 112 11.34 -7.04 -6.54
C HIS A 112 12.07 -8.38 -6.53
N ASN A 113 13.37 -8.38 -6.80
CA ASN A 113 14.16 -9.62 -6.87
C ASN A 113 14.14 -10.39 -5.55
N LEU A 114 14.28 -9.70 -4.42
CA LEU A 114 14.24 -10.33 -3.10
C LEU A 114 12.85 -10.88 -2.76
N VAL A 115 11.77 -10.21 -3.22
CA VAL A 115 10.42 -10.75 -3.09
C VAL A 115 10.28 -12.05 -3.84
N GLU A 116 10.65 -12.08 -5.13
CA GLU A 116 10.49 -13.27 -5.97
C GLU A 116 11.35 -14.45 -5.48
N GLU A 117 12.60 -14.18 -5.08
CA GLU A 117 13.57 -15.21 -4.71
C GLU A 117 13.34 -15.77 -3.30
N PHE A 118 13.09 -14.92 -2.30
CA PHE A 118 13.11 -15.35 -0.89
C PHE A 118 11.76 -15.29 -0.19
N ILE A 119 10.87 -14.38 -0.55
CA ILE A 119 9.63 -14.14 0.20
C ILE A 119 8.45 -14.87 -0.43
N LYS A 120 8.31 -14.80 -1.74
CA LYS A 120 7.22 -15.44 -2.47
C LYS A 120 7.16 -16.96 -2.30
N PRO A 121 8.30 -17.71 -2.17
CA PRO A 121 8.27 -19.13 -1.86
C PRO A 121 7.70 -19.49 -0.48
N ILE A 122 7.59 -18.53 0.44
CA ILE A 122 6.99 -18.73 1.76
C ILE A 122 5.49 -18.98 1.62
N PRO A 123 4.94 -20.16 2.02
CA PRO A 123 3.54 -20.51 1.76
C PRO A 123 2.52 -19.54 2.38
N ALA A 124 2.84 -18.94 3.54
CA ALA A 124 1.98 -17.94 4.16
C ALA A 124 1.95 -16.63 3.35
N PHE A 125 3.10 -16.18 2.81
CA PHE A 125 3.17 -14.98 2.00
C PHE A 125 2.46 -15.14 0.65
N SER A 126 2.67 -16.26 -0.03
CA SER A 126 2.00 -16.60 -1.29
C SER A 126 0.48 -16.66 -1.13
N ALA A 127 0.00 -17.30 -0.06
CA ALA A 127 -1.42 -17.35 0.26
C ALA A 127 -1.99 -15.95 0.55
N MET A 128 -1.28 -15.12 1.31
CA MET A 128 -1.65 -13.72 1.54
C MET A 128 -1.74 -12.92 0.23
N GLN A 129 -0.75 -13.06 -0.67
CA GLN A 129 -0.77 -12.37 -1.96
C GLN A 129 -2.00 -12.75 -2.80
N ASN A 130 -2.39 -14.03 -2.80
CA ASN A 130 -3.59 -14.48 -3.52
C ASN A 130 -4.85 -13.82 -2.95
N VAL A 131 -5.00 -13.78 -1.62
CA VAL A 131 -6.14 -13.11 -0.96
C VAL A 131 -6.14 -11.60 -1.28
N LEU A 132 -4.99 -10.94 -1.22
CA LEU A 132 -4.89 -9.52 -1.58
C LEU A 132 -5.27 -9.26 -3.03
N SER A 133 -4.80 -10.09 -3.96
CA SER A 133 -5.14 -9.97 -5.39
C SER A 133 -6.64 -10.11 -5.62
N GLN A 134 -7.28 -11.08 -4.98
CA GLN A 134 -8.74 -11.26 -5.06
C GLN A 134 -9.49 -10.05 -4.47
N ASN A 135 -9.10 -9.60 -3.29
CA ASN A 135 -9.72 -8.44 -2.64
C ASN A 135 -9.56 -7.15 -3.46
N ASN A 136 -8.38 -6.93 -4.06
CA ASN A 136 -8.12 -5.79 -4.92
C ASN A 136 -8.97 -5.83 -6.20
N THR A 137 -9.16 -7.02 -6.79
CA THR A 137 -10.03 -7.20 -7.96
C THR A 137 -11.48 -6.88 -7.61
N ILE A 138 -11.99 -7.41 -6.50
CA ILE A 138 -13.35 -7.12 -6.01
C ILE A 138 -13.53 -5.63 -5.73
N ALA A 139 -12.57 -5.00 -5.05
CA ALA A 139 -12.62 -3.58 -4.75
C ALA A 139 -12.57 -2.71 -6.02
N ALA A 140 -11.78 -3.11 -7.03
CA ALA A 140 -11.75 -2.42 -8.32
C ALA A 140 -13.08 -2.51 -9.07
N GLN A 141 -13.73 -3.68 -9.08
CA GLN A 141 -15.07 -3.88 -9.66
C GLN A 141 -16.12 -3.03 -8.95
N LYS A 142 -16.12 -3.02 -7.61
CA LYS A 142 -17.02 -2.17 -6.82
C LYS A 142 -16.83 -0.68 -7.13
N ARG A 143 -15.60 -0.20 -7.17
CA ARG A 143 -15.31 1.22 -7.51
C ARG A 143 -15.77 1.56 -8.93
N MET A 144 -15.58 0.68 -9.89
CA MET A 144 -16.06 0.89 -11.26
C MET A 144 -17.58 0.98 -11.30
N GLN A 145 -18.29 0.09 -10.59
CA GLN A 145 -19.75 0.12 -10.50
C GLN A 145 -20.25 1.39 -9.80
N SER A 146 -19.69 1.77 -8.64
CA SER A 146 -20.09 2.95 -7.90
C SER A 146 -19.79 4.25 -8.65
N SER A 147 -18.73 4.31 -9.45
CA SER A 147 -18.43 5.46 -10.29
C SER A 147 -19.50 5.73 -11.36
N ILE A 148 -20.23 4.70 -11.77
CA ILE A 148 -21.29 4.77 -12.79
C ILE A 148 -22.67 5.03 -12.14
N SER A 149 -22.92 4.47 -10.95
CA SER A 149 -24.26 4.37 -10.37
C SER A 149 -24.50 5.28 -9.15
N GLN A 150 -23.44 5.86 -8.56
CA GLN A 150 -23.51 6.63 -7.31
C GLN A 150 -23.02 8.08 -7.49
N THR A 151 -23.62 8.98 -6.72
CA THR A 151 -23.15 10.36 -6.54
C THR A 151 -21.85 10.42 -5.72
N GLY A 152 -21.16 11.55 -5.74
CA GLY A 152 -19.96 11.76 -4.91
C GLY A 152 -20.26 11.63 -3.41
N GLU A 153 -21.42 12.10 -2.97
CA GLU A 153 -21.87 12.06 -1.57
C GLU A 153 -22.16 10.63 -1.10
N GLU A 154 -22.83 9.83 -1.93
CA GLU A 154 -23.08 8.40 -1.64
C GLU A 154 -21.77 7.60 -1.54
N ARG A 155 -20.81 7.85 -2.46
CA ARG A 155 -19.48 7.22 -2.40
C ARG A 155 -18.70 7.62 -1.15
N PHE A 156 -18.77 8.89 -0.76
CA PHE A 156 -18.16 9.37 0.48
C PHE A 156 -18.77 8.68 1.71
N GLN A 157 -20.10 8.57 1.76
CA GLN A 157 -20.79 7.92 2.88
C GLN A 157 -20.46 6.43 2.97
N GLU A 158 -20.34 5.74 1.84
CA GLU A 158 -19.90 4.33 1.77
C GLU A 158 -18.46 4.18 2.29
N LEU A 159 -17.54 5.06 1.88
CA LEU A 159 -16.17 5.08 2.38
C LEU A 159 -16.09 5.25 3.90
N VAL A 160 -16.91 6.18 4.46
CA VAL A 160 -16.99 6.41 5.90
C VAL A 160 -17.48 5.18 6.65
N ASN A 161 -18.49 4.51 6.10
CA ASN A 161 -19.09 3.32 6.70
C ASN A 161 -18.15 2.11 6.65
N ASP A 162 -17.48 1.89 5.51
CA ASP A 162 -16.58 0.76 5.30
C ASP A 162 -15.25 0.91 6.07
N TYR A 163 -14.81 2.16 6.27
CA TYR A 163 -13.52 2.49 6.89
C TYR A 163 -13.63 3.62 7.92
N PRO A 164 -14.35 3.42 9.05
CA PRO A 164 -14.60 4.49 10.03
C PRO A 164 -13.31 5.08 10.64
N HIS A 165 -12.22 4.31 10.69
CA HIS A 165 -10.91 4.77 11.18
C HIS A 165 -10.03 5.40 10.09
N PHE A 166 -10.42 5.26 8.83
CA PHE A 166 -9.65 5.74 7.68
C PHE A 166 -9.64 7.27 7.57
N ILE A 167 -10.72 7.92 8.01
CA ILE A 167 -10.94 9.36 7.83
C ILE A 167 -10.14 10.20 8.82
N GLN A 168 -9.82 9.66 10.00
CA GLN A 168 -9.16 10.42 11.07
C GLN A 168 -7.80 11.00 10.71
N PRO A 169 -6.90 10.31 9.96
CA PRO A 169 -5.61 10.87 9.57
C PRO A 169 -5.66 11.82 8.37
N PHE A 170 -6.80 11.92 7.63
CA PHE A 170 -6.85 12.66 6.38
C PHE A 170 -7.66 13.96 6.48
N PRO A 171 -7.12 15.10 5.98
CA PRO A 171 -7.91 16.31 5.79
C PRO A 171 -9.10 16.07 4.85
N GLN A 172 -10.26 16.64 5.16
CA GLN A 172 -11.49 16.43 4.37
C GLN A 172 -11.35 16.78 2.89
N ASN A 173 -10.53 17.76 2.55
CA ASN A 173 -10.25 18.15 1.16
C ASN A 173 -9.51 17.07 0.36
N LEU A 174 -8.76 16.17 1.01
CA LEU A 174 -8.10 15.06 0.34
C LEU A 174 -9.05 13.89 0.06
N ILE A 175 -10.14 13.78 0.81
CA ILE A 175 -11.12 12.69 0.65
C ILE A 175 -12.16 13.07 -0.41
N ALA A 176 -12.40 14.37 -0.61
CA ALA A 176 -13.38 14.91 -1.56
C ALA A 176 -12.83 15.10 -3.00
N SER A 177 -11.53 14.92 -3.20
CA SER A 177 -10.87 15.01 -4.51
C SER A 177 -10.80 13.66 -5.21
#